data_7b939ffc21cbec90b7e1131463b65e43
#
_entry.id   7b939ffc21cbec90b7e1131463b65e43
#
_cell.length_a   1.000
_cell.length_b   1.000
_cell.length_c   1.000
_cell.angle_alpha   90.00
_cell.angle_beta   90.00
_cell.angle_gamma   90.00
#
_symmetry.space_group_name_H-M   'P 1'
#
loop_
_entity.id
_entity.type
_entity.pdbx_description
1 polymer ?
#
loop_
_entity_poly.entity_id
_entity_poly.type
_entity_poly.pdbx_seq_one_letter_code
_entity_poly.pdbx_strand_id
1 'polypeptide(L)'
;MNKIIEPSFVRKNVIAPSSKSIAIRAIAASLLSQKKTIICNFMACDDVNAAKNCVENLGCKTELTSNILTIYPPQKELENNDFLEINCGESALCYRMFPFIASHFGRNIAFSVENSLKKRNHQKFFELLQEIGICDEINTEDATVKLKNRINSGEYFLDCSHSSQELTGLLYSLPLCDGNSKITVSNLNSVGYIDLTLDCLKKFGIKIDFELEKESSKSIFHIAGNQKFGVAEFVIEGDWSAAANFFVLGAIAGEVSIANLNLNSLQPDKAIYLLFKKLGIDYEIISSDRNTSEINNCIFKIRKSEFSGFEFDATNCPDLIPILVVLALCATSNSRIAGINRLVNKESDRKDVILKVFRMLGAKIKIEDDSFVVLPSKLTGGFSDTHNDHRIAMALAVSAIVSKNPSQITRAECVSKSFPDFWQYF
;
A
#
# COMPACT_ATOMS: atom_id res chain seq x y z
N MET A 1 -15.28 6.09 -16.24
CA MET A 1 -16.30 4.99 -16.12
C MET A 1 -17.27 5.33 -14.99
N ASN A 2 -18.54 4.99 -15.19
CA ASN A 2 -19.55 5.11 -14.13
C ASN A 2 -20.06 3.71 -13.77
N LYS A 3 -20.33 3.49 -12.47
CA LYS A 3 -20.96 2.26 -11.96
C LYS A 3 -22.25 2.61 -11.25
N ILE A 4 -23.29 1.83 -11.51
CA ILE A 4 -24.56 1.91 -10.78
C ILE A 4 -24.66 0.65 -9.93
N ILE A 5 -24.92 0.81 -8.64
CA ILE A 5 -25.04 -0.28 -7.68
C ILE A 5 -26.40 -0.18 -7.01
N GLU A 6 -27.14 -1.28 -7.08
CA GLU A 6 -28.43 -1.46 -6.43
C GLU A 6 -28.26 -2.01 -5.01
N PRO A 7 -29.03 -1.52 -4.03
CA PRO A 7 -29.08 -2.13 -2.71
C PRO A 7 -29.49 -3.60 -2.79
N SER A 8 -28.79 -4.46 -2.09
CA SER A 8 -29.07 -5.90 -2.16
C SER A 8 -28.53 -6.67 -0.95
N PHE A 9 -29.09 -7.86 -0.72
CA PHE A 9 -28.43 -8.86 0.11
C PHE A 9 -27.36 -9.57 -0.70
N VAL A 10 -26.17 -9.74 -0.15
CA VAL A 10 -25.05 -10.32 -0.89
C VAL A 10 -24.71 -11.74 -0.44
N ARG A 11 -24.37 -12.58 -1.41
CA ARG A 11 -23.67 -13.85 -1.19
C ARG A 11 -22.60 -13.99 -2.25
N LYS A 12 -21.33 -13.85 -1.85
CA LYS A 12 -20.22 -13.75 -2.81
C LYS A 12 -19.00 -14.57 -2.39
N ASN A 13 -18.32 -15.10 -3.40
CA ASN A 13 -16.99 -15.65 -3.24
C ASN A 13 -15.99 -14.70 -3.91
N VAL A 14 -15.00 -14.27 -3.17
CA VAL A 14 -14.00 -13.28 -3.58
C VAL A 14 -12.63 -13.89 -3.44
N ILE A 15 -11.79 -13.65 -4.42
CA ILE A 15 -10.35 -13.91 -4.32
C ILE A 15 -9.67 -12.56 -4.08
N ALA A 16 -9.04 -12.39 -2.92
CA ALA A 16 -8.26 -11.18 -2.65
C ALA A 16 -7.14 -11.05 -3.70
N PRO A 17 -6.93 -9.85 -4.28
CA PRO A 17 -5.82 -9.64 -5.19
C PRO A 17 -4.50 -9.87 -4.46
N SER A 18 -3.41 -10.09 -5.19
CA SER A 18 -2.08 -10.10 -4.57
C SER A 18 -1.73 -8.74 -3.98
N SER A 19 -1.02 -8.74 -2.86
CA SER A 19 -0.67 -7.52 -2.14
C SER A 19 0.22 -6.61 -2.98
N LYS A 20 -0.32 -5.45 -3.37
CA LYS A 20 0.39 -4.41 -4.11
C LYS A 20 1.67 -3.99 -3.40
N SER A 21 1.60 -3.78 -2.09
CA SER A 21 2.72 -3.32 -1.26
C SER A 21 3.86 -4.34 -1.20
N ILE A 22 3.54 -5.63 -1.18
CA ILE A 22 4.53 -6.71 -1.22
C ILE A 22 5.06 -6.91 -2.63
N ALA A 23 4.20 -6.86 -3.66
CA ALA A 23 4.59 -7.01 -5.05
C ALA A 23 5.66 -5.98 -5.47
N ILE A 24 5.44 -4.70 -5.17
CA ILE A 24 6.41 -3.63 -5.48
C ILE A 24 7.76 -3.89 -4.79
N ARG A 25 7.75 -4.32 -3.54
CA ARG A 25 8.96 -4.66 -2.77
C ARG A 25 9.70 -5.86 -3.38
N ALA A 26 8.98 -6.92 -3.72
CA ALA A 26 9.57 -8.12 -4.34
C ALA A 26 10.17 -7.81 -5.72
N ILE A 27 9.48 -7.00 -6.54
CA ILE A 27 9.99 -6.55 -7.85
C ILE A 27 11.29 -5.75 -7.67
N ALA A 28 11.31 -4.79 -6.72
CA ALA A 28 12.51 -4.00 -6.45
C ALA A 28 13.68 -4.86 -5.95
N ALA A 29 13.42 -5.83 -5.07
CA ALA A 29 14.45 -6.78 -4.61
C ALA A 29 14.96 -7.68 -5.74
N SER A 30 14.08 -8.05 -6.68
CA SER A 30 14.45 -8.87 -7.84
C SER A 30 15.39 -8.15 -8.81
N LEU A 31 15.25 -6.82 -8.96
CA LEU A 31 16.21 -6.00 -9.71
C LEU A 31 17.64 -6.12 -9.14
N LEU A 32 17.74 -6.18 -7.81
CA LEU A 32 19.02 -6.24 -7.09
C LEU A 32 19.55 -7.68 -6.94
N SER A 33 18.74 -8.68 -7.30
CA SER A 33 19.13 -10.09 -7.24
C SER A 33 20.18 -10.41 -8.30
N GLN A 34 21.14 -11.25 -7.93
CA GLN A 34 22.14 -11.77 -8.89
C GLN A 34 21.62 -12.95 -9.74
N LYS A 35 20.42 -13.43 -9.47
CA LYS A 35 19.81 -14.58 -10.12
C LYS A 35 18.38 -14.25 -10.55
N LYS A 36 17.90 -15.01 -11.52
CA LYS A 36 16.50 -15.01 -11.93
C LYS A 36 15.60 -15.23 -10.72
N THR A 37 14.58 -14.39 -10.55
CA THR A 37 13.55 -14.51 -9.52
C THR A 37 12.21 -14.83 -10.14
N ILE A 38 11.51 -15.83 -9.60
CA ILE A 38 10.14 -16.20 -9.96
C ILE A 38 9.21 -15.66 -8.88
N ILE A 39 8.30 -14.77 -9.25
CA ILE A 39 7.30 -14.19 -8.35
C ILE A 39 5.95 -14.85 -8.64
N CYS A 40 5.48 -15.65 -7.69
CA CYS A 40 4.21 -16.38 -7.78
C CYS A 40 3.06 -15.59 -7.16
N ASN A 41 1.81 -15.92 -7.53
CA ASN A 41 0.59 -15.22 -7.15
C ASN A 41 0.66 -13.73 -7.53
N PHE A 42 1.19 -13.44 -8.72
CA PHE A 42 1.32 -12.08 -9.23
C PHE A 42 0.02 -11.61 -9.86
N MET A 43 -0.42 -10.40 -9.50
CA MET A 43 -1.52 -9.70 -10.17
C MET A 43 -1.05 -8.31 -10.58
N ALA A 44 -1.25 -7.98 -11.84
CA ALA A 44 -0.96 -6.66 -12.37
C ALA A 44 -2.02 -5.65 -11.87
N CYS A 45 -1.57 -4.47 -11.45
CA CYS A 45 -2.37 -3.26 -11.24
C CYS A 45 -1.48 -2.06 -11.56
N ASP A 46 -2.03 -0.85 -11.64
CA ASP A 46 -1.26 0.30 -12.13
C ASP A 46 0.02 0.54 -11.32
N ASP A 47 -0.05 0.51 -9.99
CA ASP A 47 1.12 0.71 -9.12
C ASP A 47 2.17 -0.40 -9.25
N VAL A 48 1.75 -1.66 -9.48
CA VAL A 48 2.65 -2.80 -9.67
C VAL A 48 3.28 -2.75 -11.07
N ASN A 49 2.52 -2.32 -12.08
CA ASN A 49 3.04 -2.10 -13.43
C ASN A 49 4.06 -0.96 -13.44
N ALA A 50 3.87 0.10 -12.63
CA ALA A 50 4.90 1.13 -12.46
C ALA A 50 6.21 0.57 -11.91
N ALA A 51 6.17 -0.32 -10.91
CA ALA A 51 7.37 -0.98 -10.39
C ALA A 51 8.03 -1.89 -11.43
N LYS A 52 7.23 -2.67 -12.17
CA LYS A 52 7.71 -3.50 -13.28
C LYS A 52 8.41 -2.63 -14.34
N ASN A 53 7.79 -1.52 -14.71
CA ASN A 53 8.36 -0.55 -15.65
C ASN A 53 9.70 0.03 -15.15
N CYS A 54 9.80 0.36 -13.85
CA CYS A 54 11.06 0.83 -13.26
C CYS A 54 12.19 -0.20 -13.44
N VAL A 55 11.95 -1.47 -13.14
CA VAL A 55 13.01 -2.50 -13.24
C VAL A 55 13.35 -2.84 -14.69
N GLU A 56 12.39 -2.79 -15.62
CA GLU A 56 12.64 -2.99 -17.05
C GLU A 56 13.50 -1.88 -17.62
N ASN A 57 13.22 -0.61 -17.29
CA ASN A 57 14.06 0.51 -17.68
C ASN A 57 15.46 0.45 -17.07
N LEU A 58 15.59 -0.13 -15.87
CA LEU A 58 16.90 -0.39 -15.23
C LEU A 58 17.59 -1.68 -15.73
N GLY A 59 17.14 -2.24 -16.85
CA GLY A 59 17.81 -3.31 -17.58
C GLY A 59 17.36 -4.73 -17.26
N CYS A 60 16.35 -4.93 -16.41
CA CYS A 60 15.76 -6.25 -16.23
C CYS A 60 14.97 -6.68 -17.45
N LYS A 61 14.98 -7.98 -17.76
CA LYS A 61 13.97 -8.60 -18.62
C LYS A 61 12.88 -9.20 -17.75
N THR A 62 11.60 -8.99 -18.10
CA THR A 62 10.47 -9.60 -17.40
C THR A 62 9.63 -10.47 -18.32
N GLU A 63 9.10 -11.56 -17.79
CA GLU A 63 8.19 -12.46 -18.50
C GLU A 63 7.00 -12.77 -17.59
N LEU A 64 5.79 -12.48 -18.07
CA LEU A 64 4.54 -12.75 -17.34
C LEU A 64 3.81 -13.93 -18.00
N THR A 65 3.55 -14.98 -17.22
CA THR A 65 2.77 -16.15 -17.66
C THR A 65 1.71 -16.42 -16.59
N SER A 66 0.45 -16.24 -16.95
CA SER A 66 -0.67 -16.34 -16.01
C SER A 66 -0.47 -15.40 -14.79
N ASN A 67 -0.30 -15.96 -13.61
CA ASN A 67 -0.05 -15.25 -12.36
C ASN A 67 1.40 -15.41 -11.84
N ILE A 68 2.34 -15.68 -12.74
CA ILE A 68 3.78 -15.82 -12.43
C ILE A 68 4.54 -14.77 -13.22
N LEU A 69 5.24 -13.88 -12.51
CA LEU A 69 6.17 -12.93 -13.08
C LEU A 69 7.60 -13.43 -12.88
N THR A 70 8.31 -13.65 -13.97
CA THR A 70 9.74 -13.98 -13.93
C THR A 70 10.55 -12.73 -14.24
N ILE A 71 11.51 -12.41 -13.37
CA ILE A 71 12.41 -11.25 -13.51
C ILE A 71 13.84 -11.79 -13.66
N TYR A 72 14.48 -11.45 -14.77
CA TYR A 72 15.89 -11.70 -15.04
C TYR A 72 16.68 -10.45 -14.68
N PRO A 73 17.77 -10.56 -13.90
CA PRO A 73 18.60 -9.42 -13.53
C PRO A 73 19.20 -8.74 -14.77
N PRO A 74 19.61 -7.47 -14.66
CA PRO A 74 20.26 -6.75 -15.75
C PRO A 74 21.44 -7.54 -16.32
N GLN A 75 21.50 -7.66 -17.64
CA GLN A 75 22.57 -8.40 -18.36
C GLN A 75 23.78 -7.52 -18.67
N LYS A 76 23.59 -6.20 -18.66
CA LYS A 76 24.63 -5.20 -18.93
C LYS A 76 24.53 -4.08 -17.91
N GLU A 77 25.67 -3.52 -17.54
CA GLU A 77 25.68 -2.22 -16.87
C GLU A 77 25.13 -1.16 -17.82
N LEU A 78 24.31 -0.25 -17.29
CA LEU A 78 23.86 0.91 -18.06
C LEU A 78 25.07 1.75 -18.44
N GLU A 79 25.21 2.13 -19.70
CA GLU A 79 26.31 2.98 -20.14
C GLU A 79 26.17 4.38 -19.47
N ASN A 80 27.26 4.92 -18.96
CA ASN A 80 27.28 6.15 -18.17
C ASN A 80 26.78 7.41 -18.90
N ASN A 81 26.56 7.35 -20.22
CA ASN A 81 26.18 8.47 -21.05
C ASN A 81 24.69 8.42 -21.49
N ASP A 82 23.98 7.34 -21.24
CA ASP A 82 22.58 7.23 -21.61
C ASP A 82 21.71 8.01 -20.63
N PHE A 83 20.89 8.93 -21.16
CA PHE A 83 19.83 9.56 -20.39
C PHE A 83 18.64 8.60 -20.32
N LEU A 84 18.22 8.27 -19.13
CA LEU A 84 17.10 7.38 -18.86
C LEU A 84 16.02 8.13 -18.10
N GLU A 85 14.80 8.16 -18.65
CA GLU A 85 13.62 8.66 -17.94
C GLU A 85 12.75 7.50 -17.48
N ILE A 86 12.43 7.45 -16.20
CA ILE A 86 11.60 6.43 -15.56
C ILE A 86 10.34 7.10 -15.03
N ASN A 87 9.20 6.80 -15.64
CA ASN A 87 7.91 7.27 -15.18
C ASN A 87 7.33 6.29 -14.14
N CYS A 88 7.11 6.78 -12.92
CA CYS A 88 6.50 6.03 -11.82
C CYS A 88 4.96 6.09 -11.84
N GLY A 89 4.34 6.73 -12.84
CA GLY A 89 2.89 6.93 -12.92
C GLY A 89 2.35 7.62 -11.67
N GLU A 90 1.36 7.02 -11.04
CA GLU A 90 0.81 7.51 -9.76
C GLU A 90 1.29 6.70 -8.54
N SER A 91 2.32 5.86 -8.69
CA SER A 91 2.84 5.01 -7.60
C SER A 91 3.80 5.79 -6.71
N ALA A 92 3.29 6.30 -5.59
CA ALA A 92 4.11 7.03 -4.61
C ALA A 92 5.23 6.16 -4.02
N LEU A 93 5.00 4.86 -3.82
CA LEU A 93 6.03 3.95 -3.30
C LEU A 93 7.16 3.79 -4.32
N CYS A 94 6.87 3.61 -5.61
CA CYS A 94 7.89 3.54 -6.65
C CYS A 94 8.70 4.84 -6.69
N TYR A 95 8.03 5.98 -6.74
CA TYR A 95 8.68 7.29 -6.84
C TYR A 95 9.60 7.61 -5.65
N ARG A 96 9.24 7.19 -4.43
CA ARG A 96 10.03 7.45 -3.23
C ARG A 96 11.06 6.39 -2.89
N MET A 97 10.99 5.22 -3.51
CA MET A 97 11.90 4.11 -3.26
C MET A 97 12.96 3.95 -4.35
N PHE A 98 12.54 3.95 -5.63
CA PHE A 98 13.43 3.61 -6.73
C PHE A 98 14.58 4.60 -6.98
N PRO A 99 14.49 5.92 -6.71
CA PRO A 99 15.65 6.80 -6.87
C PRO A 99 16.88 6.38 -6.03
N PHE A 100 16.68 5.93 -4.79
CA PHE A 100 17.76 5.41 -3.95
C PHE A 100 18.38 4.14 -4.55
N ILE A 101 17.55 3.23 -5.03
CA ILE A 101 17.98 1.97 -5.65
C ILE A 101 18.70 2.25 -6.98
N ALA A 102 18.10 3.08 -7.82
CA ALA A 102 18.61 3.39 -9.16
C ALA A 102 19.93 4.13 -9.13
N SER A 103 20.26 4.83 -8.03
CA SER A 103 21.56 5.50 -7.87
C SER A 103 22.75 4.53 -7.99
N HIS A 104 22.55 3.21 -7.82
CA HIS A 104 23.58 2.19 -8.03
C HIS A 104 23.80 1.82 -9.50
N PHE A 105 22.84 2.12 -10.39
CA PHE A 105 22.87 1.65 -11.79
C PHE A 105 23.50 2.64 -12.78
N GLY A 106 23.65 3.91 -12.42
CA GLY A 106 24.24 4.88 -13.31
C GLY A 106 23.88 6.33 -12.96
N ARG A 107 24.42 7.22 -13.77
CA ARG A 107 24.14 8.66 -13.74
C ARG A 107 23.13 8.99 -14.84
N ASN A 108 22.57 10.19 -14.80
CA ASN A 108 21.60 10.67 -15.79
C ASN A 108 20.26 9.90 -15.82
N ILE A 109 19.80 9.42 -14.66
CA ILE A 109 18.48 8.81 -14.52
C ILE A 109 17.52 9.86 -13.95
N ALA A 110 16.42 10.12 -14.64
CA ALA A 110 15.34 10.98 -14.16
C ALA A 110 14.12 10.15 -13.77
N PHE A 111 13.48 10.55 -12.69
CA PHE A 111 12.20 9.99 -12.24
C PHE A 111 11.11 11.04 -12.36
N SER A 112 10.01 10.66 -13.00
CA SER A 112 8.81 11.49 -13.17
C SER A 112 7.57 10.79 -12.64
N VAL A 113 6.49 11.56 -12.43
CA VAL A 113 5.20 11.09 -11.92
C VAL A 113 4.05 11.74 -12.70
N GLU A 114 2.85 11.21 -12.50
CA GLU A 114 1.66 11.66 -13.21
C GLU A 114 0.50 12.08 -12.29
N ASN A 115 -0.46 12.75 -12.85
CA ASN A 115 -1.80 13.06 -12.34
C ASN A 115 -1.82 13.52 -10.87
N SER A 116 -2.45 12.73 -9.99
CA SER A 116 -2.64 13.09 -8.59
C SER A 116 -1.32 13.12 -7.82
N LEU A 117 -0.38 12.24 -8.17
CA LEU A 117 0.92 12.19 -7.48
C LEU A 117 1.75 13.44 -7.76
N LYS A 118 1.69 13.98 -8.99
CA LYS A 118 2.39 15.23 -9.37
C LYS A 118 1.99 16.42 -8.50
N LYS A 119 0.75 16.44 -8.01
CA LYS A 119 0.19 17.55 -7.23
C LYS A 119 0.44 17.42 -5.71
N ARG A 120 1.01 16.31 -5.25
CA ARG A 120 1.28 16.09 -3.82
C ARG A 120 2.47 16.91 -3.36
N ASN A 121 2.53 17.16 -2.05
CA ASN A 121 3.71 17.78 -1.46
C ASN A 121 4.86 16.75 -1.40
N HIS A 122 5.96 17.04 -2.10
CA HIS A 122 7.18 16.24 -2.15
C HIS A 122 8.37 16.92 -1.49
N GLN A 123 8.18 18.08 -0.85
CA GLN A 123 9.28 18.92 -0.36
C GLN A 123 10.28 18.15 0.50
N LYS A 124 9.82 17.42 1.52
CA LYS A 124 10.71 16.62 2.39
C LYS A 124 11.47 15.52 1.64
N PHE A 125 10.86 14.92 0.62
CA PHE A 125 11.53 13.94 -0.22
C PHE A 125 12.64 14.57 -1.06
N PHE A 126 12.40 15.74 -1.62
CA PHE A 126 13.38 16.48 -2.39
C PHE A 126 14.57 16.92 -1.54
N GLU A 127 14.29 17.48 -0.36
CA GLU A 127 15.30 17.86 0.62
C GLU A 127 16.19 16.67 1.00
N LEU A 128 15.59 15.50 1.26
CA LEU A 128 16.31 14.28 1.58
C LEU A 128 17.22 13.82 0.45
N LEU A 129 16.77 13.83 -0.81
CA LEU A 129 17.61 13.44 -1.95
C LEU A 129 18.81 14.36 -2.15
N GLN A 130 18.63 15.68 -1.91
CA GLN A 130 19.70 16.66 -1.98
C GLN A 130 20.66 16.53 -0.80
N GLU A 131 20.15 16.35 0.42
CA GLU A 131 20.97 16.15 1.63
C GLU A 131 21.86 14.91 1.52
N ILE A 132 21.31 13.80 0.99
CA ILE A 132 22.06 12.56 0.73
C ILE A 132 23.05 12.74 -0.44
N GLY A 133 22.84 13.75 -1.28
CA GLY A 133 23.72 14.07 -2.41
C GLY A 133 23.57 13.17 -3.64
N ILE A 134 22.48 12.41 -3.76
CA ILE A 134 22.22 11.58 -4.94
C ILE A 134 21.50 12.33 -6.06
N CYS A 135 20.94 13.50 -5.78
CA CYS A 135 20.19 14.33 -6.71
C CYS A 135 20.73 15.76 -6.74
N ASP A 136 20.82 16.34 -7.94
CA ASP A 136 21.32 17.69 -8.17
C ASP A 136 20.24 18.60 -8.75
N GLU A 137 19.41 18.06 -9.60
CA GLU A 137 18.37 18.79 -10.33
C GLU A 137 16.97 18.25 -9.97
N ILE A 138 16.15 19.12 -9.43
CA ILE A 138 14.76 18.84 -9.09
C ILE A 138 13.88 19.91 -9.74
N ASN A 139 12.94 19.45 -10.58
CA ASN A 139 11.88 20.31 -11.05
C ASN A 139 10.66 20.12 -10.14
N THR A 140 10.37 21.11 -9.31
CA THR A 140 9.27 21.06 -8.33
C THR A 140 7.89 21.25 -8.97
N GLU A 141 7.80 21.82 -10.18
CA GLU A 141 6.53 22.05 -10.86
C GLU A 141 5.94 20.77 -11.41
N ASP A 142 6.78 19.88 -11.94
CA ASP A 142 6.36 18.60 -12.51
C ASP A 142 6.77 17.39 -11.67
N ALA A 143 7.41 17.63 -10.52
CA ALA A 143 7.93 16.61 -9.60
C ALA A 143 8.92 15.66 -10.28
N THR A 144 9.81 16.18 -11.14
CA THR A 144 10.88 15.41 -11.77
C THR A 144 12.17 15.51 -10.94
N VAL A 145 12.79 14.36 -10.71
CA VAL A 145 14.03 14.22 -9.94
C VAL A 145 15.10 13.61 -10.83
N LYS A 146 16.27 14.27 -10.94
CA LYS A 146 17.39 13.80 -11.74
C LYS A 146 18.54 13.36 -10.86
N LEU A 147 18.94 12.11 -10.99
CA LEU A 147 20.05 11.54 -10.23
C LEU A 147 21.40 11.98 -10.79
N LYS A 148 22.35 12.22 -9.90
CA LYS A 148 23.70 12.63 -10.22
C LYS A 148 24.74 11.66 -9.72
N ASN A 149 24.60 11.22 -8.49
CA ASN A 149 25.59 10.45 -7.79
C ASN A 149 25.03 9.14 -7.28
N ARG A 150 25.92 8.19 -7.02
CA ARG A 150 25.64 6.97 -6.30
C ARG A 150 25.46 7.29 -4.80
N ILE A 151 24.55 6.59 -4.15
CA ILE A 151 24.44 6.65 -2.69
C ILE A 151 25.68 5.97 -2.05
N ASN A 152 26.14 6.52 -0.94
CA ASN A 152 27.28 5.98 -0.19
C ASN A 152 26.81 5.37 1.13
N SER A 153 27.68 4.57 1.77
CA SER A 153 27.51 4.20 3.18
C SER A 153 27.71 5.41 4.09
N GLY A 154 27.06 5.41 5.26
CA GLY A 154 27.19 6.50 6.21
C GLY A 154 26.10 6.54 7.28
N GLU A 155 26.03 7.66 7.98
CA GLU A 155 24.96 7.94 8.94
C GLU A 155 23.88 8.81 8.30
N TYR A 156 22.61 8.40 8.49
CA TYR A 156 21.44 9.05 7.92
C TYR A 156 20.44 9.36 9.03
N PHE A 157 19.76 10.50 8.89
CA PHE A 157 18.72 10.95 9.81
C PHE A 157 17.43 11.20 9.03
N LEU A 158 16.31 10.55 9.45
CA LEU A 158 15.03 10.68 8.79
C LEU A 158 13.93 11.05 9.77
N ASP A 159 13.05 11.97 9.36
CA ASP A 159 11.75 12.19 9.99
C ASP A 159 10.66 11.48 9.19
N CYS A 160 10.15 10.36 9.72
CA CYS A 160 9.09 9.58 9.09
C CYS A 160 7.67 9.98 9.53
N SER A 161 7.49 11.21 10.02
CA SER A 161 6.17 11.73 10.43
C SER A 161 5.14 11.74 9.29
N HIS A 162 5.57 11.97 8.05
CA HIS A 162 4.70 12.02 6.86
C HIS A 162 4.68 10.71 6.08
N SER A 163 5.81 10.06 5.93
CA SER A 163 5.98 8.86 5.10
C SER A 163 7.16 8.02 5.58
N SER A 164 7.04 6.70 5.47
CA SER A 164 8.15 5.74 5.68
C SER A 164 8.61 5.11 4.36
N GLN A 165 8.20 5.65 3.22
CA GLN A 165 8.53 5.09 1.90
C GLN A 165 9.96 5.39 1.51
N GLU A 166 10.48 6.55 1.88
CA GLU A 166 11.87 6.96 1.70
C GLU A 166 12.81 6.05 2.50
N LEU A 167 12.44 5.73 3.74
CA LEU A 167 13.16 4.74 4.55
C LEU A 167 13.21 3.38 3.85
N THR A 168 12.09 2.94 3.23
CA THR A 168 12.08 1.71 2.43
C THR A 168 13.15 1.76 1.32
N GLY A 169 13.27 2.86 0.59
CA GLY A 169 14.29 3.05 -0.45
C GLY A 169 15.71 2.92 0.08
N LEU A 170 16.03 3.55 1.21
CA LEU A 170 17.32 3.46 1.87
C LEU A 170 17.65 2.03 2.34
N LEU A 171 16.67 1.33 2.96
CA LEU A 171 16.84 -0.05 3.41
C LEU A 171 17.12 -1.03 2.26
N TYR A 172 16.67 -0.73 1.03
CA TYR A 172 16.99 -1.51 -0.17
C TYR A 172 18.38 -1.15 -0.74
N SER A 173 18.76 0.09 -0.62
CA SER A 173 19.94 0.62 -1.29
C SER A 173 21.24 0.46 -0.48
N LEU A 174 21.21 0.79 0.81
CA LEU A 174 22.40 0.80 1.67
C LEU A 174 23.09 -0.56 1.87
N PRO A 175 22.39 -1.72 1.84
CA PRO A 175 23.06 -3.01 1.87
C PRO A 175 24.07 -3.25 0.73
N LEU A 176 23.92 -2.54 -0.39
CA LEU A 176 24.79 -2.65 -1.56
C LEU A 176 26.04 -1.78 -1.49
N CYS A 177 26.12 -0.85 -0.53
CA CYS A 177 27.26 0.04 -0.37
C CYS A 177 28.49 -0.71 0.17
N ASP A 178 29.69 -0.18 -0.06
CA ASP A 178 30.93 -0.83 0.36
C ASP A 178 31.17 -0.82 1.87
N GLY A 179 30.56 0.11 2.60
CA GLY A 179 30.69 0.26 4.05
C GLY A 179 29.38 0.06 4.79
N ASN A 180 29.44 -0.01 6.11
CA ASN A 180 28.29 -0.09 6.98
C ASN A 180 27.56 1.26 7.05
N SER A 181 26.26 1.20 7.27
CA SER A 181 25.41 2.38 7.42
C SER A 181 24.56 2.31 8.68
N LYS A 182 24.18 3.48 9.18
CA LYS A 182 23.26 3.65 10.29
C LYS A 182 22.17 4.64 9.89
N ILE A 183 20.92 4.27 10.08
CA ILE A 183 19.79 5.17 9.90
C ILE A 183 19.14 5.42 11.25
N THR A 184 19.06 6.68 11.66
CA THR A 184 18.30 7.11 12.86
C THR A 184 17.01 7.75 12.40
N VAL A 185 15.87 7.17 12.80
CA VAL A 185 14.53 7.59 12.39
C VAL A 185 13.79 8.17 13.57
N SER A 186 13.28 9.39 13.40
CA SER A 186 12.30 10.00 14.32
C SER A 186 10.88 9.85 13.78
N ASN A 187 9.90 9.85 14.69
CA ASN A 187 8.47 9.82 14.35
C ASN A 187 8.10 8.70 13.35
N LEU A 188 8.60 7.49 13.57
CA LEU A 188 8.33 6.37 12.68
C LEU A 188 6.84 6.00 12.71
N ASN A 189 6.11 6.45 11.69
CA ASN A 189 4.73 6.07 11.42
C ASN A 189 4.66 4.94 10.39
N SER A 190 3.52 4.24 10.36
CA SER A 190 3.31 3.11 9.44
C SER A 190 4.33 1.97 9.64
N VAL A 191 4.64 1.67 10.90
CA VAL A 191 5.63 0.66 11.31
C VAL A 191 5.42 -0.67 10.59
N GLY A 192 4.18 -1.16 10.47
CA GLY A 192 3.89 -2.42 9.78
C GLY A 192 4.33 -2.48 8.31
N TYR A 193 4.43 -1.32 7.62
CA TYR A 193 5.00 -1.30 6.26
C TYR A 193 6.53 -1.39 6.26
N ILE A 194 7.20 -0.99 7.35
CA ILE A 194 8.63 -1.25 7.53
C ILE A 194 8.86 -2.71 7.89
N ASP A 195 7.99 -3.31 8.72
CA ASP A 195 8.04 -4.76 8.99
C ASP A 195 7.91 -5.57 7.69
N LEU A 196 7.00 -5.19 6.79
CA LEU A 196 6.91 -5.77 5.45
C LEU A 196 8.18 -5.58 4.62
N THR A 197 8.84 -4.43 4.74
CA THR A 197 10.11 -4.15 4.06
C THR A 197 11.20 -5.07 4.58
N LEU A 198 11.35 -5.17 5.90
CA LEU A 198 12.37 -6.01 6.54
C LEU A 198 12.14 -7.50 6.26
N ASP A 199 10.88 -7.96 6.28
CA ASP A 199 10.54 -9.35 5.94
C ASP A 199 10.88 -9.67 4.48
N CYS A 200 10.53 -8.78 3.55
CA CYS A 200 10.88 -8.94 2.15
C CYS A 200 12.40 -8.99 1.95
N LEU A 201 13.15 -8.05 2.55
CA LEU A 201 14.61 -8.01 2.50
C LEU A 201 15.23 -9.28 3.07
N LYS A 202 14.73 -9.76 4.21
CA LYS A 202 15.16 -11.01 4.84
C LYS A 202 14.97 -12.22 3.92
N LYS A 203 13.82 -12.32 3.24
CA LYS A 203 13.55 -13.37 2.23
C LYS A 203 14.49 -13.31 1.04
N PHE A 204 14.97 -12.11 0.69
CA PHE A 204 16.01 -11.91 -0.34
C PHE A 204 17.43 -12.01 0.20
N GLY A 205 17.63 -12.47 1.45
CA GLY A 205 18.95 -12.75 2.03
C GLY A 205 19.61 -11.55 2.69
N ILE A 206 18.95 -10.41 2.79
CA ILE A 206 19.47 -9.18 3.40
C ILE A 206 19.18 -9.17 4.90
N LYS A 207 20.19 -8.82 5.70
CA LYS A 207 20.09 -8.71 7.16
C LYS A 207 20.23 -7.25 7.56
N ILE A 208 19.27 -6.78 8.32
CA ILE A 208 19.23 -5.43 8.90
C ILE A 208 18.90 -5.59 10.38
N ASP A 209 19.76 -5.10 11.26
CA ASP A 209 19.49 -5.04 12.68
C ASP A 209 18.69 -3.78 13.00
N PHE A 210 17.63 -3.94 13.77
CA PHE A 210 16.72 -2.87 14.14
C PHE A 210 16.55 -2.82 15.66
N GLU A 211 16.67 -1.62 16.21
CA GLU A 211 16.43 -1.37 17.63
C GLU A 211 15.56 -0.12 17.83
N LEU A 212 14.74 -0.17 18.87
CA LEU A 212 13.94 0.97 19.31
C LEU A 212 14.60 1.57 20.56
N GLU A 213 15.07 2.81 20.45
CA GLU A 213 15.61 3.56 21.57
C GLU A 213 14.46 4.13 22.41
N LYS A 214 14.16 3.47 23.55
CA LYS A 214 12.97 3.76 24.34
C LYS A 214 12.94 5.18 24.93
N GLU A 215 14.11 5.74 25.27
CA GLU A 215 14.22 7.06 25.90
C GLU A 215 13.93 8.21 24.93
N SER A 216 14.33 8.08 23.66
CA SER A 216 14.16 9.12 22.64
C SER A 216 13.04 8.83 21.65
N SER A 217 12.36 7.68 21.77
CA SER A 217 11.37 7.19 20.78
C SER A 217 11.90 7.15 19.34
N LYS A 218 13.23 6.97 19.19
CA LYS A 218 13.88 6.83 17.88
C LYS A 218 14.00 5.36 17.49
N SER A 219 13.92 5.11 16.22
CA SER A 219 14.18 3.81 15.62
C SER A 219 15.55 3.85 14.92
N ILE A 220 16.42 2.89 15.23
CA ILE A 220 17.77 2.83 14.68
C ILE A 220 17.90 1.55 13.86
N PHE A 221 18.42 1.70 12.63
CA PHE A 221 18.70 0.60 11.72
C PHE A 221 20.21 0.53 11.48
N HIS A 222 20.81 -0.64 11.75
CA HIS A 222 22.21 -0.94 11.48
C HIS A 222 22.28 -1.84 10.25
N ILE A 223 22.99 -1.39 9.24
CA ILE A 223 23.04 -2.01 7.91
C ILE A 223 24.47 -2.32 7.56
N ALA A 224 24.81 -3.60 7.52
CA ALA A 224 26.10 -4.03 6.99
C ALA A 224 26.12 -3.81 5.46
N GLY A 225 27.21 -3.29 4.93
CA GLY A 225 27.40 -3.17 3.50
C GLY A 225 27.83 -4.48 2.82
N ASN A 226 28.04 -4.41 1.50
CA ASN A 226 28.45 -5.54 0.66
C ASN A 226 27.56 -6.78 0.72
N GLN A 227 26.28 -6.60 1.04
CA GLN A 227 25.29 -7.68 1.04
C GLN A 227 24.83 -7.99 -0.39
N LYS A 228 24.37 -9.21 -0.60
CA LYS A 228 23.92 -9.69 -1.92
C LYS A 228 22.48 -10.15 -1.84
N PHE A 229 21.66 -9.59 -2.69
CA PHE A 229 20.28 -10.03 -2.88
C PHE A 229 20.23 -11.35 -3.64
N GLY A 230 19.32 -12.24 -3.25
CA GLY A 230 19.08 -13.44 -4.03
C GLY A 230 18.01 -14.32 -3.42
N VAL A 231 16.96 -14.56 -4.21
CA VAL A 231 15.94 -15.58 -3.97
C VAL A 231 15.53 -16.17 -5.30
N ALA A 232 15.30 -17.49 -5.35
CA ALA A 232 14.87 -18.16 -6.58
C ALA A 232 13.36 -18.00 -6.82
N GLU A 233 12.58 -18.06 -5.74
CA GLU A 233 11.13 -17.99 -5.79
C GLU A 233 10.61 -17.12 -4.62
N PHE A 234 9.61 -16.28 -4.92
CA PHE A 234 8.92 -15.43 -3.96
C PHE A 234 7.41 -15.50 -4.20
N VAL A 235 6.65 -15.83 -3.17
CA VAL A 235 5.18 -15.89 -3.26
C VAL A 235 4.58 -14.65 -2.64
N ILE A 236 3.76 -13.93 -3.40
CA ILE A 236 3.03 -12.77 -2.90
C ILE A 236 1.76 -13.26 -2.20
N GLU A 237 1.49 -12.84 -0.99
CA GLU A 237 0.23 -13.10 -0.30
C GLU A 237 -0.88 -12.13 -0.73
N GLY A 238 -2.13 -12.47 -0.41
CA GLY A 238 -3.28 -11.61 -0.73
C GLY A 238 -3.28 -10.29 0.02
N ASP A 239 -3.91 -9.29 -0.58
CA ASP A 239 -3.95 -7.90 -0.11
C ASP A 239 -5.02 -7.70 0.96
N TRP A 240 -4.62 -7.48 2.21
CA TRP A 240 -5.52 -7.23 3.32
C TRP A 240 -6.26 -5.89 3.22
N SER A 241 -5.65 -4.89 2.57
CA SER A 241 -6.30 -3.59 2.35
C SER A 241 -7.49 -3.71 1.39
N ALA A 242 -7.32 -4.48 0.30
CA ALA A 242 -8.39 -4.77 -0.65
C ALA A 242 -9.45 -5.68 -0.02
N ALA A 243 -9.03 -6.74 0.69
CA ALA A 243 -9.90 -7.69 1.37
C ALA A 243 -10.79 -7.02 2.43
N ALA A 244 -10.30 -6.01 3.15
CA ALA A 244 -11.05 -5.29 4.18
C ALA A 244 -12.41 -4.78 3.69
N ASN A 245 -12.53 -4.39 2.41
CA ASN A 245 -13.80 -3.98 1.81
C ASN A 245 -14.82 -5.13 1.81
N PHE A 246 -14.37 -6.34 1.54
CA PHE A 246 -15.23 -7.53 1.49
C PHE A 246 -15.49 -8.11 2.88
N PHE A 247 -14.60 -7.91 3.85
CA PHE A 247 -14.88 -8.15 5.26
C PHE A 247 -16.07 -7.31 5.71
N VAL A 248 -16.01 -6.00 5.46
CA VAL A 248 -17.11 -5.09 5.82
C VAL A 248 -18.38 -5.43 5.03
N LEU A 249 -18.28 -5.70 3.73
CA LEU A 249 -19.42 -6.10 2.91
C LEU A 249 -20.15 -7.32 3.51
N GLY A 250 -19.42 -8.36 3.90
CA GLY A 250 -20.00 -9.55 4.55
C GLY A 250 -20.69 -9.21 5.87
N ALA A 251 -20.03 -8.44 6.72
CA ALA A 251 -20.52 -8.07 8.05
C ALA A 251 -21.81 -7.23 8.02
N ILE A 252 -22.01 -6.38 7.00
CA ILE A 252 -23.16 -5.46 6.95
C ILE A 252 -24.26 -5.88 6.00
N ALA A 253 -23.96 -6.68 4.96
CA ALA A 253 -24.89 -6.89 3.85
C ALA A 253 -25.24 -8.36 3.55
N GLY A 254 -24.54 -9.36 4.12
CA GLY A 254 -24.89 -10.75 3.82
C GLY A 254 -23.83 -11.78 4.21
N GLU A 255 -23.35 -12.56 3.25
CA GLU A 255 -22.31 -13.56 3.43
C GLU A 255 -21.23 -13.41 2.34
N VAL A 256 -19.95 -13.27 2.74
CA VAL A 256 -18.84 -13.18 1.81
C VAL A 256 -17.73 -14.14 2.22
N SER A 257 -17.32 -15.00 1.30
CA SER A 257 -16.13 -15.85 1.45
C SER A 257 -14.94 -15.19 0.73
N ILE A 258 -13.83 -15.00 1.43
CA ILE A 258 -12.64 -14.29 0.93
C ILE A 258 -11.47 -15.24 0.98
N ALA A 259 -10.96 -15.65 -0.17
CA ALA A 259 -9.80 -16.53 -0.31
C ALA A 259 -8.50 -15.73 -0.54
N ASN A 260 -7.37 -16.44 -0.56
CA ASN A 260 -6.03 -15.91 -0.82
C ASN A 260 -5.51 -14.98 0.27
N LEU A 261 -5.85 -15.22 1.56
CA LEU A 261 -5.35 -14.42 2.67
C LEU A 261 -4.42 -15.24 3.57
N ASN A 262 -3.30 -14.63 3.94
CA ASN A 262 -2.34 -15.22 4.88
C ASN A 262 -2.68 -14.78 6.30
N LEU A 263 -3.01 -15.75 7.17
CA LEU A 263 -3.33 -15.47 8.58
C LEU A 263 -2.11 -14.95 9.36
N ASN A 264 -0.89 -15.29 8.93
CA ASN A 264 0.36 -14.85 9.54
C ASN A 264 0.93 -13.55 8.89
N SER A 265 0.15 -12.91 8.02
CA SER A 265 0.56 -11.69 7.33
C SER A 265 1.00 -10.58 8.27
N LEU A 266 2.08 -9.89 7.88
CA LEU A 266 2.57 -8.67 8.53
C LEU A 266 1.89 -7.40 7.98
N GLN A 267 0.98 -7.52 7.01
CA GLN A 267 0.28 -6.35 6.47
C GLN A 267 -0.50 -5.64 7.59
N PRO A 268 -0.29 -4.32 7.79
CA PRO A 268 -0.94 -3.58 8.87
C PRO A 268 -2.46 -3.60 8.77
N ASP A 269 -3.00 -3.66 7.54
CA ASP A 269 -4.45 -3.68 7.30
C ASP A 269 -5.13 -5.00 7.72
N LYS A 270 -4.36 -6.05 8.10
CA LYS A 270 -4.89 -7.21 8.80
C LYS A 270 -5.57 -6.84 10.14
N ALA A 271 -5.34 -5.64 10.64
CA ALA A 271 -6.01 -5.09 11.82
C ALA A 271 -7.55 -5.11 11.70
N ILE A 272 -8.11 -5.13 10.49
CA ILE A 272 -9.56 -5.32 10.28
C ILE A 272 -10.05 -6.64 10.87
N TYR A 273 -9.29 -7.72 10.73
CA TYR A 273 -9.63 -9.02 11.31
C TYR A 273 -9.61 -8.97 12.85
N LEU A 274 -8.62 -8.28 13.44
CA LEU A 274 -8.55 -8.11 14.90
C LEU A 274 -9.73 -7.28 15.41
N LEU A 275 -10.15 -6.25 14.67
CA LEU A 275 -11.35 -5.48 15.00
C LEU A 275 -12.61 -6.35 14.94
N PHE A 276 -12.76 -7.19 13.92
CA PHE A 276 -13.91 -8.10 13.77
C PHE A 276 -14.01 -9.08 14.94
N LYS A 277 -12.88 -9.64 15.36
CA LYS A 277 -12.81 -10.48 16.55
C LYS A 277 -13.25 -9.73 17.82
N LYS A 278 -12.81 -8.46 17.98
CA LYS A 278 -13.18 -7.61 19.12
C LYS A 278 -14.68 -7.28 19.13
N LEU A 279 -15.27 -7.07 17.95
CA LEU A 279 -16.68 -6.72 17.79
C LEU A 279 -17.64 -7.94 17.88
N GLY A 280 -17.13 -9.16 17.90
CA GLY A 280 -17.93 -10.37 17.87
C GLY A 280 -18.68 -10.60 16.55
N ILE A 281 -18.15 -10.04 15.44
CA ILE A 281 -18.73 -10.28 14.10
C ILE A 281 -18.55 -11.76 13.76
N ASP A 282 -19.62 -12.38 13.23
CA ASP A 282 -19.62 -13.80 12.85
C ASP A 282 -18.69 -14.05 11.67
N TYR A 283 -17.67 -14.84 11.92
CA TYR A 283 -16.75 -15.30 10.87
C TYR A 283 -16.27 -16.74 11.13
N GLU A 284 -15.91 -17.39 10.05
CA GLU A 284 -15.30 -18.70 10.02
C GLU A 284 -13.99 -18.66 9.24
N ILE A 285 -12.95 -19.35 9.70
CA ILE A 285 -11.71 -19.48 8.98
C ILE A 285 -11.57 -20.93 8.54
N ILE A 286 -11.49 -21.12 7.22
CA ILE A 286 -11.27 -22.42 6.60
C ILE A 286 -9.83 -22.40 6.09
N SER A 287 -8.94 -23.18 6.74
CA SER A 287 -7.55 -23.32 6.27
C SER A 287 -7.51 -24.24 5.07
N SER A 288 -6.85 -23.86 4.00
CA SER A 288 -6.40 -24.78 2.98
C SER A 288 -5.31 -25.68 3.56
N ASP A 289 -5.28 -26.95 3.17
CA ASP A 289 -4.43 -28.02 3.71
C ASP A 289 -3.03 -27.58 4.17
N ARG A 290 -2.64 -28.08 5.34
CA ARG A 290 -1.45 -27.71 6.13
C ARG A 290 -0.10 -28.09 5.52
N ASN A 291 -0.01 -28.55 4.29
CA ASN A 291 1.18 -29.30 3.82
C ASN A 291 2.03 -28.68 2.72
N THR A 292 1.72 -27.52 2.18
CA THR A 292 2.55 -26.96 1.08
C THR A 292 2.56 -25.44 1.10
N SER A 293 3.50 -24.85 1.75
CA SER A 293 4.07 -23.52 1.56
C SER A 293 4.19 -22.70 2.85
N GLU A 294 5.17 -21.81 2.87
CA GLU A 294 5.41 -20.83 3.94
C GLU A 294 4.24 -19.85 4.16
N ILE A 295 3.26 -19.81 3.23
CA ILE A 295 2.08 -18.95 3.30
C ILE A 295 0.89 -19.79 3.78
N ASN A 296 0.39 -19.48 4.98
CA ASN A 296 -0.82 -20.08 5.55
C ASN A 296 -2.08 -19.45 4.91
N ASN A 297 -2.34 -19.81 3.64
CA ASN A 297 -3.51 -19.33 2.92
C ASN A 297 -4.79 -19.88 3.53
N CYS A 298 -5.72 -19.00 3.82
CA CYS A 298 -7.03 -19.35 4.37
C CYS A 298 -8.17 -18.64 3.62
N ILE A 299 -9.37 -19.17 3.81
CA ILE A 299 -10.61 -18.56 3.37
C ILE A 299 -11.31 -18.02 4.62
N PHE A 300 -11.62 -16.72 4.62
CA PHE A 300 -12.47 -16.11 5.62
C PHE A 300 -13.91 -16.08 5.10
N LYS A 301 -14.83 -16.67 5.86
CA LYS A 301 -16.25 -16.58 5.59
C LYS A 301 -16.88 -15.64 6.61
N ILE A 302 -17.30 -14.46 6.17
CA ILE A 302 -17.87 -13.40 7.00
C ILE A 302 -19.37 -13.36 6.79
N ARG A 303 -20.13 -13.26 7.90
CA ARG A 303 -21.58 -13.21 7.87
C ARG A 303 -22.11 -11.94 8.50
N LYS A 304 -23.27 -11.50 7.99
CA LYS A 304 -23.97 -10.32 8.51
C LYS A 304 -24.20 -10.45 10.01
N SER A 305 -23.81 -9.41 10.73
CA SER A 305 -23.86 -9.37 12.19
C SER A 305 -24.39 -8.02 12.67
N GLU A 306 -24.94 -8.00 13.86
CA GLU A 306 -25.19 -6.79 14.62
C GLU A 306 -23.99 -6.56 15.55
N PHE A 307 -23.47 -5.33 15.60
CA PHE A 307 -22.30 -4.99 16.40
C PHE A 307 -22.39 -3.55 16.94
N SER A 308 -21.78 -3.32 18.08
CA SER A 308 -21.69 -1.99 18.70
C SER A 308 -20.71 -1.09 17.97
N GLY A 309 -20.79 0.23 18.25
CA GLY A 309 -19.74 1.18 17.86
C GLY A 309 -18.40 0.80 18.47
N PHE A 310 -17.33 1.34 17.89
CA PHE A 310 -15.96 0.97 18.23
C PHE A 310 -15.02 2.17 18.23
N GLU A 311 -13.93 2.01 18.95
CA GLU A 311 -12.74 2.87 18.85
C GLU A 311 -11.64 2.13 18.11
N PHE A 312 -11.03 2.80 17.14
CA PHE A 312 -9.96 2.24 16.34
C PHE A 312 -8.92 3.33 16.01
N ASP A 313 -7.65 3.02 16.30
CA ASP A 313 -6.53 3.85 15.86
C ASP A 313 -5.98 3.32 14.54
N ALA A 314 -6.18 4.09 13.47
CA ALA A 314 -5.74 3.79 12.12
C ALA A 314 -4.42 4.47 11.74
N THR A 315 -3.68 5.05 12.68
CA THR A 315 -2.41 5.76 12.43
C THR A 315 -1.43 4.89 11.62
N ASN A 316 -1.36 3.59 11.92
CA ASN A 316 -0.49 2.64 11.24
C ASN A 316 -1.14 1.91 10.04
N CYS A 317 -2.46 2.04 9.85
CA CYS A 317 -3.20 1.43 8.72
C CYS A 317 -4.24 2.40 8.13
N PRO A 318 -3.82 3.61 7.71
CA PRO A 318 -4.74 4.68 7.27
C PRO A 318 -5.59 4.31 6.05
N ASP A 319 -5.17 3.31 5.29
CA ASP A 319 -5.90 2.84 4.11
C ASP A 319 -7.21 2.10 4.49
N LEU A 320 -7.37 1.68 5.75
CA LEU A 320 -8.62 1.14 6.27
C LEU A 320 -9.68 2.21 6.58
N ILE A 321 -9.29 3.48 6.79
CA ILE A 321 -10.24 4.51 7.28
C ILE A 321 -11.49 4.62 6.41
N PRO A 322 -11.43 4.67 5.06
CA PRO A 322 -12.63 4.80 4.23
C PRO A 322 -13.64 3.67 4.47
N ILE A 323 -13.16 2.43 4.55
CA ILE A 323 -14.07 1.28 4.76
C ILE A 323 -14.51 1.13 6.22
N LEU A 324 -13.69 1.55 7.19
CA LEU A 324 -14.07 1.62 8.60
C LEU A 324 -15.18 2.63 8.84
N VAL A 325 -15.21 3.74 8.11
CA VAL A 325 -16.34 4.68 8.13
C VAL A 325 -17.63 3.97 7.72
N VAL A 326 -17.61 3.18 6.65
CA VAL A 326 -18.80 2.41 6.21
C VAL A 326 -19.23 1.41 7.28
N LEU A 327 -18.29 0.69 7.91
CA LEU A 327 -18.57 -0.22 9.02
C LEU A 327 -19.22 0.54 10.18
N ALA A 328 -18.67 1.68 10.56
CA ALA A 328 -19.16 2.50 11.66
C ALA A 328 -20.58 3.07 11.44
N LEU A 329 -20.95 3.39 10.19
CA LEU A 329 -22.30 3.84 9.83
C LEU A 329 -23.36 2.76 10.09
N CYS A 330 -22.97 1.48 10.05
CA CYS A 330 -23.85 0.33 10.25
C CYS A 330 -23.82 -0.22 11.70
N ALA A 331 -23.01 0.35 12.58
CA ALA A 331 -22.98 -0.02 14.00
C ALA A 331 -24.24 0.42 14.75
N THR A 332 -24.51 -0.14 15.95
CA THR A 332 -25.64 0.24 16.79
C THR A 332 -25.40 1.45 17.68
N SER A 333 -24.13 1.88 17.84
CA SER A 333 -23.72 3.07 18.59
C SER A 333 -22.58 3.80 17.91
N ASN A 334 -22.18 4.97 18.46
CA ASN A 334 -21.15 5.81 17.86
C ASN A 334 -19.78 5.11 17.82
N SER A 335 -19.02 5.40 16.77
CA SER A 335 -17.64 4.91 16.60
C SER A 335 -16.67 6.09 16.51
N ARG A 336 -15.44 5.89 16.98
CA ARG A 336 -14.33 6.83 16.86
C ARG A 336 -13.18 6.19 16.10
N ILE A 337 -12.73 6.84 15.02
CA ILE A 337 -11.63 6.37 14.15
C ILE A 337 -10.55 7.43 14.16
N ALA A 338 -9.43 7.15 14.85
CA ALA A 338 -8.28 8.06 14.98
C ALA A 338 -7.28 7.89 13.85
N GLY A 339 -6.37 8.86 13.67
CA GLY A 339 -5.31 8.84 12.67
C GLY A 339 -5.70 9.51 11.35
N ILE A 340 -6.74 10.36 11.33
CA ILE A 340 -7.25 10.98 10.10
C ILE A 340 -6.29 12.01 9.48
N ASN A 341 -5.34 12.55 10.24
CA ASN A 341 -4.32 13.44 9.69
C ASN A 341 -3.37 12.72 8.72
N ARG A 342 -3.32 11.37 8.76
CA ARG A 342 -2.62 10.53 7.79
C ARG A 342 -3.28 10.48 6.41
N LEU A 343 -4.51 11.00 6.28
CA LEU A 343 -5.30 11.00 5.05
C LEU A 343 -4.98 12.17 4.12
N VAL A 344 -4.38 13.21 4.64
CA VAL A 344 -3.90 14.36 3.86
C VAL A 344 -2.69 13.89 3.02
N ASN A 345 -2.57 14.34 1.79
CA ASN A 345 -1.49 13.99 0.86
C ASN A 345 -1.52 12.52 0.37
N LYS A 346 -2.72 11.95 0.21
CA LYS A 346 -2.99 10.66 -0.46
C LYS A 346 -3.40 10.90 -1.93
N GLU A 347 -4.05 9.93 -2.57
CA GLU A 347 -4.58 10.04 -3.94
C GLU A 347 -5.56 11.21 -4.11
N SER A 348 -6.27 11.49 -3.04
CA SER A 348 -7.06 12.70 -2.81
C SER A 348 -6.73 13.24 -1.41
N ASP A 349 -7.21 14.40 -1.02
CA ASP A 349 -7.39 14.70 0.39
C ASP A 349 -8.54 13.83 0.91
N ARG A 350 -8.20 12.58 1.31
CA ARG A 350 -9.20 11.58 1.73
C ARG A 350 -10.03 12.04 2.90
N LYS A 351 -9.47 12.85 3.80
CA LYS A 351 -10.16 13.37 4.96
C LYS A 351 -11.35 14.22 4.53
N ASP A 352 -11.12 15.19 3.66
CA ASP A 352 -12.16 16.07 3.14
C ASP A 352 -13.12 15.34 2.21
N VAL A 353 -12.61 14.45 1.36
CA VAL A 353 -13.43 13.65 0.44
C VAL A 353 -14.39 12.74 1.20
N ILE A 354 -13.94 12.03 2.24
CA ILE A 354 -14.80 11.19 3.08
C ILE A 354 -15.93 12.03 3.67
N LEU A 355 -15.61 13.17 4.29
CA LEU A 355 -16.63 14.03 4.88
C LEU A 355 -17.64 14.51 3.85
N LYS A 356 -17.16 15.03 2.72
CA LYS A 356 -18.01 15.56 1.66
C LYS A 356 -18.93 14.49 1.10
N VAL A 357 -18.36 13.38 0.64
CA VAL A 357 -19.11 12.37 -0.12
C VAL A 357 -20.07 11.60 0.78
N PHE A 358 -19.64 11.14 1.95
CA PHE A 358 -20.54 10.38 2.83
C PHE A 358 -21.59 11.25 3.49
N ARG A 359 -21.32 12.53 3.81
CA ARG A 359 -22.34 13.47 4.29
C ARG A 359 -23.42 13.74 3.23
N MET A 360 -23.04 13.87 1.96
CA MET A 360 -24.01 13.99 0.85
C MET A 360 -24.91 12.77 0.74
N LEU A 361 -24.42 11.60 1.11
CA LEU A 361 -25.20 10.35 1.16
C LEU A 361 -25.99 10.19 2.48
N GLY A 362 -25.97 11.17 3.38
CA GLY A 362 -26.76 11.16 4.62
C GLY A 362 -26.00 10.68 5.85
N ALA A 363 -24.70 10.43 5.76
CA ALA A 363 -23.88 10.02 6.91
C ALA A 363 -23.71 11.18 7.93
N LYS A 364 -23.75 10.83 9.21
CA LYS A 364 -23.50 11.75 10.32
C LYS A 364 -22.07 11.55 10.82
N ILE A 365 -21.14 12.34 10.30
CA ILE A 365 -19.70 12.27 10.62
C ILE A 365 -19.26 13.64 11.15
N LYS A 366 -18.50 13.65 12.26
CA LYS A 366 -17.85 14.84 12.83
C LYS A 366 -16.34 14.59 12.88
N ILE A 367 -15.56 15.69 12.89
CA ILE A 367 -14.15 15.67 13.25
C ILE A 367 -14.03 16.13 14.69
N GLU A 368 -13.32 15.37 15.50
CA GLU A 368 -12.89 15.74 16.85
C GLU A 368 -11.41 15.38 16.97
N ASP A 369 -10.56 16.37 17.12
CA ASP A 369 -9.10 16.24 17.07
C ASP A 369 -8.60 15.50 15.82
N ASP A 370 -7.81 14.45 15.98
CA ASP A 370 -7.32 13.58 14.92
C ASP A 370 -8.25 12.38 14.67
N SER A 371 -9.58 12.56 14.79
CA SER A 371 -10.52 11.43 14.69
C SER A 371 -11.79 11.82 13.94
N PHE A 372 -12.32 10.84 13.17
CA PHE A 372 -13.73 10.85 12.80
C PHE A 372 -14.56 10.26 13.94
N VAL A 373 -15.62 10.98 14.34
CA VAL A 373 -16.71 10.46 15.15
C VAL A 373 -17.88 10.20 14.21
N VAL A 374 -18.21 8.92 14.05
CA VAL A 374 -19.24 8.45 13.11
C VAL A 374 -20.45 7.96 13.90
N LEU A 375 -21.61 8.53 13.62
CA LEU A 375 -22.86 8.12 14.22
C LEU A 375 -23.59 7.13 13.29
N PRO A 376 -24.29 6.11 13.83
CA PRO A 376 -25.13 5.22 13.04
C PRO A 376 -26.04 6.00 12.09
N SER A 377 -26.02 5.64 10.81
CA SER A 377 -26.76 6.40 9.79
C SER A 377 -27.22 5.50 8.66
N LYS A 378 -28.45 5.70 8.20
CA LYS A 378 -28.97 5.06 6.99
C LYS A 378 -28.62 5.94 5.79
N LEU A 379 -27.82 5.40 4.88
CA LEU A 379 -27.42 6.10 3.67
C LEU A 379 -28.58 6.18 2.67
N THR A 380 -28.69 7.32 1.99
CA THR A 380 -29.77 7.57 1.01
C THR A 380 -29.51 6.93 -0.34
N GLY A 381 -28.24 6.68 -0.69
CA GLY A 381 -27.84 6.42 -2.07
C GLY A 381 -27.79 7.71 -2.90
N GLY A 382 -27.54 7.59 -4.21
CA GLY A 382 -27.48 8.69 -5.14
C GLY A 382 -26.13 8.87 -5.82
N PHE A 383 -25.83 10.07 -6.29
CA PHE A 383 -24.59 10.37 -7.02
C PHE A 383 -23.38 10.54 -6.09
N SER A 384 -22.27 9.91 -6.46
CA SER A 384 -21.02 9.96 -5.69
C SER A 384 -19.82 10.02 -6.61
N ASP A 385 -18.87 10.89 -6.30
CA ASP A 385 -17.60 11.02 -7.00
C ASP A 385 -16.47 10.39 -6.18
N THR A 386 -15.68 9.50 -6.79
CA THR A 386 -14.51 8.88 -6.15
C THR A 386 -13.35 9.84 -5.94
N HIS A 387 -13.36 10.99 -6.56
CA HIS A 387 -12.22 11.92 -6.63
C HIS A 387 -10.93 11.26 -7.12
N ASN A 388 -11.06 10.26 -8.00
CA ASN A 388 -9.96 9.44 -8.53
C ASN A 388 -9.18 8.67 -7.44
N ASP A 389 -9.84 8.34 -6.34
CA ASP A 389 -9.25 7.60 -5.23
C ASP A 389 -9.89 6.20 -5.11
N HIS A 390 -9.08 5.17 -5.34
CA HIS A 390 -9.53 3.78 -5.35
C HIS A 390 -10.09 3.32 -3.99
N ARG A 391 -9.58 3.84 -2.86
CA ARG A 391 -10.09 3.49 -1.52
C ARG A 391 -11.47 4.09 -1.29
N ILE A 392 -11.70 5.31 -1.78
CA ILE A 392 -13.02 5.93 -1.77
C ILE A 392 -13.97 5.16 -2.68
N ALA A 393 -13.54 4.81 -3.89
CA ALA A 393 -14.37 4.03 -4.83
C ALA A 393 -14.85 2.71 -4.22
N MET A 394 -13.94 1.94 -3.59
CA MET A 394 -14.27 0.66 -2.96
C MET A 394 -15.21 0.83 -1.76
N ALA A 395 -14.98 1.83 -0.90
CA ALA A 395 -15.84 2.13 0.23
C ALA A 395 -17.25 2.56 -0.21
N LEU A 396 -17.35 3.38 -1.27
CA LEU A 396 -18.62 3.78 -1.87
C LEU A 396 -19.40 2.59 -2.45
N ALA A 397 -18.69 1.66 -3.11
CA ALA A 397 -19.31 0.44 -3.63
C ALA A 397 -19.96 -0.40 -2.51
N VAL A 398 -19.23 -0.60 -1.40
CA VAL A 398 -19.76 -1.33 -0.24
C VAL A 398 -20.92 -0.58 0.41
N SER A 399 -20.82 0.75 0.55
CA SER A 399 -21.89 1.57 1.15
C SER A 399 -23.17 1.59 0.31
N ALA A 400 -23.04 1.53 -1.01
CA ALA A 400 -24.18 1.50 -1.94
C ALA A 400 -25.07 0.27 -1.74
N ILE A 401 -24.49 -0.87 -1.40
CA ILE A 401 -25.22 -2.12 -1.15
C ILE A 401 -26.23 -2.00 0.02
N VAL A 402 -25.91 -1.18 1.02
CA VAL A 402 -26.76 -0.96 2.20
C VAL A 402 -27.50 0.38 2.18
N SER A 403 -27.41 1.12 1.09
CA SER A 403 -28.11 2.38 0.90
C SER A 403 -29.62 2.14 0.63
N LYS A 404 -30.43 3.19 0.81
CA LYS A 404 -31.89 3.11 0.58
C LYS A 404 -32.23 3.02 -0.91
N ASN A 405 -31.50 3.75 -1.74
CA ASN A 405 -31.71 3.86 -3.20
C ASN A 405 -30.44 3.49 -3.95
N PRO A 406 -30.51 3.24 -5.26
CA PRO A 406 -29.32 3.02 -6.10
C PRO A 406 -28.30 4.14 -5.97
N SER A 407 -27.03 3.78 -6.12
CA SER A 407 -25.92 4.73 -6.11
C SER A 407 -25.17 4.71 -7.44
N GLN A 408 -24.92 5.89 -7.99
CA GLN A 408 -24.07 6.07 -9.17
C GLN A 408 -22.70 6.58 -8.72
N ILE A 409 -21.66 5.80 -9.00
CA ILE A 409 -20.27 6.09 -8.64
C ILE A 409 -19.53 6.48 -9.90
N THR A 410 -18.96 7.68 -9.93
CA THR A 410 -18.20 8.19 -11.08
C THR A 410 -16.70 8.03 -10.90
N ARG A 411 -15.93 8.08 -11.99
CA ARG A 411 -14.47 7.83 -12.01
C ARG A 411 -14.11 6.47 -11.39
N ALA A 412 -14.97 5.48 -11.63
CA ALA A 412 -14.90 4.17 -11.03
C ALA A 412 -13.69 3.33 -11.51
N GLU A 413 -13.07 3.71 -12.64
CA GLU A 413 -11.83 3.12 -13.17
C GLU A 413 -10.64 3.23 -12.24
N CYS A 414 -10.63 4.17 -11.31
CA CYS A 414 -9.51 4.39 -10.38
C CYS A 414 -9.17 3.17 -9.52
N VAL A 415 -10.04 2.16 -9.42
CA VAL A 415 -9.74 0.90 -8.73
C VAL A 415 -8.60 0.12 -9.39
N SER A 416 -8.32 0.36 -10.69
CA SER A 416 -7.20 -0.25 -11.43
C SER A 416 -5.85 -0.03 -10.76
N LYS A 417 -5.74 1.03 -9.95
CA LYS A 417 -4.54 1.35 -9.18
C LYS A 417 -4.09 0.23 -8.25
N SER A 418 -5.03 -0.55 -7.69
CA SER A 418 -4.72 -1.63 -6.75
C SER A 418 -5.53 -2.90 -6.92
N PHE A 419 -6.71 -2.84 -7.55
CA PHE A 419 -7.59 -3.99 -7.77
C PHE A 419 -8.41 -3.84 -9.06
N PRO A 420 -7.83 -4.10 -10.25
CA PRO A 420 -8.52 -3.92 -11.52
C PRO A 420 -9.85 -4.68 -11.63
N ASP A 421 -9.91 -5.89 -11.08
CA ASP A 421 -11.08 -6.77 -11.14
C ASP A 421 -12.14 -6.50 -10.07
N PHE A 422 -12.00 -5.42 -9.27
CA PHE A 422 -12.89 -5.12 -8.16
C PHE A 422 -14.36 -5.10 -8.56
N TRP A 423 -14.69 -4.51 -9.71
CA TRP A 423 -16.08 -4.32 -10.14
C TRP A 423 -16.80 -5.59 -10.58
N GLN A 424 -16.10 -6.71 -10.77
CA GLN A 424 -16.76 -8.00 -11.05
C GLN A 424 -17.57 -8.52 -9.85
N TYR A 425 -17.33 -7.98 -8.67
CA TYR A 425 -18.00 -8.36 -7.44
C TYR A 425 -19.21 -7.47 -7.09
N PHE A 426 -19.54 -6.47 -7.94
CA PHE A 426 -20.64 -5.51 -7.68
C PHE A 426 -21.65 -5.36 -8.82
#